data_90882fccd2f4e0b147960fa6a265d0ff
#
_entry.id   90882fccd2f4e0b147960fa6a265d0ff
#
_cell.length_a   1.000
_cell.length_b   1.000
_cell.length_c   1.000
_cell.angle_alpha   90.00
_cell.angle_beta   90.00
_cell.angle_gamma   90.00
#
_symmetry.space_group_name_H-M   'P 1'
#
loop_
_entity.id
_entity.type
_entity.pdbx_description
1 polymer ?
#
loop_
_entity_poly.entity_id
_entity_poly.type
_entity_poly.pdbx_seq_one_letter_code
_entity_poly.pdbx_strand_id
1 'polypeptide(L)'
;MSSDAFQIYRDFPFFMEEELEEIFQAHEKVVFQKGDFILKEGKTANEYYILEKGLARSFVNDFNGNEVTTHFFVENEIVIEVSSLFQRIPTQENIVCITDCEFRKMDFDTFQELYHKIQNLSEWGRAWMSQQLFVYKQRSVEIFTLSATKRYLHLLEQKPQVIQFAPLKQIASYLGVTDTSLSRIRKELVSHPKKN
;
A
#
# COMPACT_ATOMS: atom_id res chain seq x y z
N MET A 1 -3.02 16.85 -12.75
CA MET A 1 -3.67 15.77 -13.46
C MET A 1 -4.36 14.92 -12.42
N SER A 2 -5.66 14.69 -12.52
CA SER A 2 -6.36 13.75 -11.64
C SER A 2 -5.76 12.36 -11.90
N SER A 3 -5.28 11.68 -10.86
CA SER A 3 -4.83 10.30 -10.95
C SER A 3 -6.03 9.45 -11.38
N ASP A 4 -5.88 8.63 -12.41
CA ASP A 4 -6.90 7.65 -12.77
C ASP A 4 -6.71 6.43 -11.87
N ALA A 5 -7.50 6.32 -10.81
CA ALA A 5 -7.42 5.20 -9.86
C ALA A 5 -7.55 3.82 -10.53
N PHE A 6 -8.15 3.78 -11.71
CA PHE A 6 -8.35 2.55 -12.47
C PHE A 6 -7.19 2.21 -13.43
N GLN A 7 -6.11 3.01 -13.42
CA GLN A 7 -4.93 2.75 -14.24
C GLN A 7 -4.38 1.34 -14.02
N ILE A 8 -4.48 0.84 -12.79
CA ILE A 8 -4.03 -0.51 -12.42
C ILE A 8 -4.74 -1.64 -13.21
N TYR A 9 -5.98 -1.42 -13.65
CA TYR A 9 -6.69 -2.35 -14.54
C TYR A 9 -6.39 -2.05 -16.00
N ARG A 10 -6.30 -0.77 -16.39
CA ARG A 10 -6.01 -0.35 -17.76
C ARG A 10 -4.62 -0.79 -18.23
N ASP A 11 -3.66 -0.91 -17.31
CA ASP A 11 -2.31 -1.39 -17.62
C ASP A 11 -2.28 -2.88 -17.98
N PHE A 12 -3.37 -3.61 -17.73
CA PHE A 12 -3.49 -5.01 -18.10
C PHE A 12 -4.12 -5.13 -19.51
N PRO A 13 -3.36 -5.59 -20.52
CA PRO A 13 -3.72 -5.42 -21.92
C PRO A 13 -4.85 -6.35 -22.42
N PHE A 14 -5.34 -7.23 -21.56
CA PHE A 14 -6.31 -8.26 -21.98
C PHE A 14 -7.76 -7.94 -21.61
N PHE A 15 -8.02 -6.87 -20.85
CA PHE A 15 -9.39 -6.44 -20.58
C PHE A 15 -10.05 -5.83 -21.82
N MET A 16 -11.30 -6.24 -22.07
CA MET A 16 -12.18 -5.55 -23.01
C MET A 16 -12.77 -4.31 -22.33
N GLU A 17 -13.18 -3.31 -23.13
CA GLU A 17 -13.74 -2.06 -22.62
C GLU A 17 -14.99 -2.28 -21.76
N GLU A 18 -15.86 -3.22 -22.18
CA GLU A 18 -17.07 -3.60 -21.45
C GLU A 18 -16.75 -4.23 -20.07
N GLU A 19 -15.69 -5.04 -19.99
CA GLU A 19 -15.22 -5.63 -18.74
C GLU A 19 -14.67 -4.54 -17.79
N LEU A 20 -13.93 -3.57 -18.34
CA LEU A 20 -13.42 -2.43 -17.56
C LEU A 20 -14.56 -1.57 -17.02
N GLU A 21 -15.56 -1.27 -17.84
CA GLU A 21 -16.74 -0.50 -17.41
C GLU A 21 -17.47 -1.21 -16.26
N GLU A 22 -17.67 -2.51 -16.35
CA GLU A 22 -18.32 -3.30 -15.30
C GLU A 22 -17.51 -3.28 -14.01
N ILE A 23 -16.19 -3.47 -14.08
CA ILE A 23 -15.28 -3.38 -12.92
C ILE A 23 -15.34 -1.98 -12.31
N PHE A 24 -15.33 -0.91 -13.12
CA PHE A 24 -15.35 0.46 -12.62
C PHE A 24 -16.66 0.82 -11.94
N GLN A 25 -17.79 0.38 -12.50
CA GLN A 25 -19.12 0.60 -11.93
C GLN A 25 -19.32 -0.13 -10.58
N ALA A 26 -18.62 -1.23 -10.38
CA ALA A 26 -18.67 -1.99 -9.13
C ALA A 26 -17.89 -1.33 -7.97
N HIS A 27 -17.10 -0.28 -8.26
CA HIS A 27 -16.37 0.44 -7.24
C HIS A 27 -17.17 1.65 -6.73
N GLU A 28 -17.26 1.78 -5.43
CA GLU A 28 -17.85 2.92 -4.73
C GLU A 28 -16.76 3.94 -4.37
N LYS A 29 -17.01 5.24 -4.59
CA LYS A 29 -16.11 6.29 -4.09
C LYS A 29 -16.37 6.54 -2.61
N VAL A 30 -15.30 6.46 -1.80
CA VAL A 30 -15.34 6.74 -0.36
C VAL A 30 -14.20 7.68 0.04
N VAL A 31 -14.42 8.44 1.11
CA VAL A 31 -13.45 9.42 1.64
C VAL A 31 -13.21 9.13 3.10
N PHE A 32 -11.95 9.14 3.50
CA PHE A 32 -11.51 9.02 4.89
C PHE A 32 -10.68 10.24 5.25
N GLN A 33 -10.80 10.70 6.49
CA GLN A 33 -9.98 11.79 7.00
C GLN A 33 -8.65 11.27 7.55
N LYS A 34 -7.68 12.15 7.66
CA LYS A 34 -6.42 11.85 8.33
C LYS A 34 -6.66 11.25 9.73
N GLY A 35 -6.07 10.08 9.98
CA GLY A 35 -6.19 9.35 11.24
C GLY A 35 -7.34 8.34 11.28
N ASP A 36 -8.21 8.31 10.27
CA ASP A 36 -9.26 7.31 10.17
C ASP A 36 -8.65 5.94 9.88
N PHE A 37 -9.21 4.93 10.54
CA PHE A 37 -8.85 3.54 10.30
C PHE A 37 -9.71 2.95 9.19
N ILE A 38 -9.05 2.43 8.16
CA ILE A 38 -9.66 1.62 7.10
C ILE A 38 -9.93 0.20 7.61
N LEU A 39 -8.95 -0.35 8.35
CA LEU A 39 -9.05 -1.67 8.99
C LEU A 39 -8.36 -1.62 10.35
N LYS A 40 -8.94 -2.29 11.36
CA LYS A 40 -8.36 -2.41 12.71
C LYS A 40 -8.01 -3.84 13.02
N GLU A 41 -6.91 -4.02 13.74
CA GLU A 41 -6.52 -5.30 14.34
C GLU A 41 -7.71 -6.01 15.00
N GLY A 42 -7.82 -7.31 14.79
CA GLY A 42 -8.90 -8.16 15.30
C GLY A 42 -10.21 -8.10 14.49
N LYS A 43 -10.31 -7.25 13.47
CA LYS A 43 -11.43 -7.23 12.52
C LYS A 43 -11.15 -8.08 11.31
N THR A 44 -12.19 -8.56 10.64
CA THR A 44 -12.06 -9.24 9.35
C THR A 44 -12.27 -8.22 8.23
N ALA A 45 -11.36 -8.20 7.26
CA ALA A 45 -11.50 -7.35 6.07
C ALA A 45 -12.67 -7.86 5.22
N ASN A 46 -13.53 -6.95 4.77
CA ASN A 46 -14.68 -7.24 3.91
C ASN A 46 -14.60 -6.56 2.55
N GLU A 47 -13.61 -5.72 2.37
CA GLU A 47 -13.41 -4.94 1.14
C GLU A 47 -11.92 -4.71 0.89
N TYR A 48 -11.61 -4.35 -0.35
CA TYR A 48 -10.35 -3.73 -0.73
C TYR A 48 -10.59 -2.36 -1.32
N TYR A 49 -9.54 -1.57 -1.43
CA TYR A 49 -9.61 -0.20 -1.90
C TYR A 49 -8.50 0.07 -2.91
N ILE A 50 -8.75 0.97 -3.85
CA ILE A 50 -7.71 1.59 -4.68
C ILE A 50 -7.54 3.01 -4.17
N LEU A 51 -6.34 3.40 -3.78
CA LEU A 51 -6.05 4.76 -3.31
C LEU A 51 -5.99 5.72 -4.49
N GLU A 52 -7.02 6.58 -4.61
CA GLU A 52 -7.13 7.58 -5.66
C GLU A 52 -6.32 8.84 -5.31
N LYS A 53 -6.30 9.20 -4.01
CA LYS A 53 -5.57 10.38 -3.52
C LYS A 53 -5.21 10.20 -2.05
N GLY A 54 -4.01 10.65 -1.69
CA GLY A 54 -3.55 10.67 -0.32
C GLY A 54 -2.46 9.67 0.00
N LEU A 55 -2.30 9.36 1.28
CA LEU A 55 -1.30 8.43 1.81
C LEU A 55 -1.90 7.65 2.98
N ALA A 56 -1.79 6.32 2.92
CA ALA A 56 -2.16 5.43 4.02
C ALA A 56 -1.00 4.52 4.40
N ARG A 57 -1.08 3.86 5.53
CA ARG A 57 -0.10 2.84 5.96
C ARG A 57 -0.78 1.66 6.63
N SER A 58 -0.15 0.49 6.57
CA SER A 58 -0.39 -0.59 7.50
C SER A 58 0.70 -0.65 8.56
N PHE A 59 0.32 -1.14 9.75
CA PHE A 59 1.24 -1.33 10.87
C PHE A 59 0.74 -2.43 11.81
N VAL A 60 1.69 -3.02 12.53
CA VAL A 60 1.44 -3.93 13.65
C VAL A 60 1.99 -3.34 14.93
N ASN A 61 1.51 -3.80 16.08
CA ASN A 61 2.13 -3.51 17.36
C ASN A 61 3.15 -4.61 17.69
N ASP A 62 4.39 -4.21 18.03
CA ASP A 62 5.39 -5.15 18.53
C ASP A 62 5.06 -5.61 19.97
N PHE A 63 5.86 -6.52 20.52
CA PHE A 63 5.68 -7.05 21.89
C PHE A 63 5.83 -5.99 23.00
N ASN A 64 6.37 -4.80 22.68
CA ASN A 64 6.47 -3.65 23.59
C ASN A 64 5.33 -2.64 23.39
N GLY A 65 4.42 -2.89 22.44
CA GLY A 65 3.33 -1.98 22.08
C GLY A 65 3.76 -0.82 21.15
N ASN A 66 4.93 -0.89 20.53
CA ASN A 66 5.32 0.11 19.53
C ASN A 66 4.75 -0.23 18.17
N GLU A 67 4.29 0.79 17.44
CA GLU A 67 3.85 0.64 16.07
C GLU A 67 5.04 0.38 15.12
N VAL A 68 4.98 -0.71 14.38
CA VAL A 68 5.93 -1.06 13.32
C VAL A 68 5.20 -1.00 11.98
N THR A 69 5.55 -0.02 11.15
CA THR A 69 4.96 0.16 9.82
C THR A 69 5.38 -0.99 8.91
N THR A 70 4.39 -1.72 8.38
CA THR A 70 4.60 -2.85 7.48
C THR A 70 4.54 -2.43 6.02
N HIS A 71 3.67 -1.47 5.67
CA HIS A 71 3.57 -0.94 4.31
C HIS A 71 3.12 0.53 4.30
N PHE A 72 3.49 1.27 3.25
CA PHE A 72 2.91 2.55 2.88
C PHE A 72 2.18 2.40 1.56
N PHE A 73 0.95 2.91 1.49
CA PHE A 73 0.13 2.94 0.28
C PHE A 73 0.09 4.35 -0.26
N VAL A 74 0.44 4.48 -1.55
CA VAL A 74 0.40 5.74 -2.31
C VAL A 74 -0.66 5.67 -3.40
N GLU A 75 -0.91 6.77 -4.10
CA GLU A 75 -1.88 6.85 -5.20
C GLU A 75 -1.66 5.74 -6.24
N ASN A 76 -2.75 5.16 -6.74
CA ASN A 76 -2.82 4.03 -7.66
C ASN A 76 -2.39 2.67 -7.07
N GLU A 77 -2.25 2.55 -5.76
CA GLU A 77 -2.01 1.25 -5.12
C GLU A 77 -3.29 0.66 -4.54
N ILE A 78 -3.37 -0.67 -4.53
CA ILE A 78 -4.44 -1.39 -3.84
C ILE A 78 -4.14 -1.47 -2.36
N VAL A 79 -5.07 -0.98 -1.56
CA VAL A 79 -5.06 -1.06 -0.10
C VAL A 79 -5.89 -2.27 0.32
N ILE A 80 -5.21 -3.32 0.75
CA ILE A 80 -5.79 -4.62 1.06
C ILE A 80 -4.99 -5.30 2.17
N GLU A 81 -5.68 -6.01 3.06
CA GLU A 81 -5.06 -7.03 3.91
C GLU A 81 -5.47 -8.41 3.38
N VAL A 82 -4.56 -9.01 2.63
CA VAL A 82 -4.78 -10.20 1.80
C VAL A 82 -5.23 -11.40 2.63
N SER A 83 -4.58 -11.64 3.77
CA SER A 83 -4.88 -12.81 4.62
C SER A 83 -6.28 -12.73 5.19
N SER A 84 -6.65 -11.56 5.72
CA SER A 84 -7.98 -11.36 6.31
C SER A 84 -9.08 -11.41 5.24
N LEU A 85 -8.86 -10.76 4.09
CA LEU A 85 -9.87 -10.70 3.03
C LEU A 85 -10.17 -12.09 2.44
N PHE A 86 -9.13 -12.88 2.11
CA PHE A 86 -9.31 -14.15 1.41
C PHE A 86 -9.45 -15.36 2.33
N GLN A 87 -8.80 -15.37 3.50
CA GLN A 87 -8.92 -16.46 4.46
C GLN A 87 -10.07 -16.25 5.46
N ARG A 88 -10.71 -15.08 5.43
CA ARG A 88 -11.82 -14.69 6.32
C ARG A 88 -11.48 -14.80 7.81
N ILE A 89 -10.23 -14.46 8.16
CA ILE A 89 -9.70 -14.47 9.53
C ILE A 89 -9.51 -13.02 10.04
N PRO A 90 -9.56 -12.79 11.35
CA PRO A 90 -9.22 -11.49 11.93
C PRO A 90 -7.80 -11.06 11.56
N THR A 91 -7.63 -9.80 11.13
CA THR A 91 -6.32 -9.24 10.81
C THR A 91 -5.47 -9.00 12.05
N GLN A 92 -4.14 -9.11 11.89
CA GLN A 92 -3.15 -8.66 12.88
C GLN A 92 -2.64 -7.24 12.60
N GLU A 93 -3.02 -6.66 11.46
CA GLU A 93 -2.58 -5.33 11.05
C GLU A 93 -3.67 -4.28 11.26
N ASN A 94 -3.23 -3.05 11.45
CA ASN A 94 -4.06 -1.87 11.34
C ASN A 94 -3.75 -1.17 10.02
N ILE A 95 -4.76 -0.65 9.33
CA ILE A 95 -4.60 0.22 8.16
C ILE A 95 -5.21 1.57 8.49
N VAL A 96 -4.42 2.66 8.37
CA VAL A 96 -4.79 4.01 8.79
C VAL A 96 -4.39 5.05 7.74
N CYS A 97 -5.21 6.09 7.56
CA CYS A 97 -4.92 7.23 6.71
C CYS A 97 -3.91 8.18 7.35
N ILE A 98 -2.79 8.48 6.66
CA ILE A 98 -1.78 9.47 7.09
C ILE A 98 -2.19 10.88 6.70
N THR A 99 -2.86 11.03 5.57
CA THR A 99 -3.49 12.26 5.08
C THR A 99 -4.98 12.04 4.89
N ASP A 100 -5.74 13.05 4.49
CA ASP A 100 -7.06 12.84 3.92
C ASP A 100 -6.91 11.99 2.66
N CYS A 101 -7.77 10.98 2.49
CA CYS A 101 -7.68 9.98 1.44
C CYS A 101 -9.01 9.82 0.70
N GLU A 102 -8.93 9.67 -0.63
CA GLU A 102 -10.03 9.29 -1.50
C GLU A 102 -9.75 7.90 -2.06
N PHE A 103 -10.73 7.01 -2.02
CA PHE A 103 -10.59 5.64 -2.47
C PHE A 103 -11.72 5.22 -3.40
N ARG A 104 -11.43 4.22 -4.22
CA ARG A 104 -12.41 3.36 -4.88
C ARG A 104 -12.48 2.04 -4.11
N LYS A 105 -13.61 1.77 -3.49
CA LYS A 105 -13.87 0.59 -2.65
C LYS A 105 -14.64 -0.46 -3.43
N MET A 106 -14.27 -1.73 -3.28
CA MET A 106 -15.06 -2.88 -3.72
C MET A 106 -15.19 -3.86 -2.55
N ASP A 107 -16.41 -4.29 -2.26
CA ASP A 107 -16.67 -5.31 -1.27
C ASP A 107 -16.29 -6.71 -1.77
N PHE A 108 -16.05 -7.62 -0.83
CA PHE A 108 -15.56 -8.97 -1.12
C PHE A 108 -16.54 -9.79 -1.96
N ASP A 109 -17.83 -9.70 -1.69
CA ASP A 109 -18.84 -10.51 -2.39
C ASP A 109 -18.96 -10.07 -3.85
N THR A 110 -19.06 -8.76 -4.11
CA THR A 110 -19.02 -8.17 -5.45
C THR A 110 -17.74 -8.55 -6.20
N PHE A 111 -16.58 -8.49 -5.51
CA PHE A 111 -15.31 -8.92 -6.10
C PHE A 111 -15.35 -10.39 -6.51
N GLN A 112 -15.89 -11.30 -5.66
CA GLN A 112 -15.99 -12.71 -5.98
C GLN A 112 -16.94 -12.98 -7.17
N GLU A 113 -18.06 -12.28 -7.25
CA GLU A 113 -18.99 -12.38 -8.38
C GLU A 113 -18.30 -12.00 -9.69
N LEU A 114 -17.63 -10.82 -9.73
CA LEU A 114 -16.88 -10.37 -10.90
C LEU A 114 -15.71 -11.29 -11.24
N TYR A 115 -15.01 -11.80 -10.24
CA TYR A 115 -13.88 -12.72 -10.42
C TYR A 115 -14.29 -14.03 -11.09
N HIS A 116 -15.52 -14.53 -10.83
CA HIS A 116 -16.07 -15.69 -11.51
C HIS A 116 -16.67 -15.37 -12.87
N LYS A 117 -17.20 -14.16 -13.05
CA LYS A 117 -17.86 -13.74 -14.29
C LYS A 117 -16.87 -13.31 -15.38
N ILE A 118 -15.85 -12.55 -14.99
CA ILE A 118 -14.86 -11.94 -15.88
C ILE A 118 -13.56 -12.74 -15.83
N GLN A 119 -13.32 -13.57 -16.86
CA GLN A 119 -12.13 -14.43 -16.90
C GLN A 119 -10.82 -13.60 -16.83
N ASN A 120 -10.78 -12.46 -17.50
CA ASN A 120 -9.61 -11.59 -17.52
C ASN A 120 -9.31 -10.98 -16.13
N LEU A 121 -10.32 -10.81 -15.26
CA LEU A 121 -10.12 -10.33 -13.89
C LEU A 121 -9.37 -11.38 -13.05
N SER A 122 -9.61 -12.67 -13.25
CA SER A 122 -8.87 -13.73 -12.56
C SER A 122 -7.40 -13.80 -13.00
N GLU A 123 -7.12 -13.60 -14.29
CA GLU A 123 -5.75 -13.53 -14.82
C GLU A 123 -5.02 -12.28 -14.32
N TRP A 124 -5.70 -11.13 -14.33
CA TRP A 124 -5.18 -9.90 -13.72
C TRP A 124 -4.87 -10.09 -12.24
N GLY A 125 -5.80 -10.66 -11.46
CA GLY A 125 -5.61 -10.92 -10.04
C GLY A 125 -4.40 -11.82 -9.77
N ARG A 126 -4.22 -12.89 -10.55
CA ARG A 126 -3.06 -13.78 -10.49
C ARG A 126 -1.76 -13.02 -10.79
N ALA A 127 -1.74 -12.19 -11.83
CA ALA A 127 -0.57 -11.38 -12.19
C ALA A 127 -0.24 -10.36 -11.11
N TRP A 128 -1.25 -9.65 -10.59
CA TRP A 128 -1.10 -8.69 -9.51
C TRP A 128 -0.55 -9.35 -8.23
N MET A 129 -1.13 -10.48 -7.79
CA MET A 129 -0.67 -11.22 -6.62
C MET A 129 0.78 -11.69 -6.77
N SER A 130 1.16 -12.16 -7.97
CA SER A 130 2.55 -12.56 -8.26
C SER A 130 3.51 -11.38 -8.14
N GLN A 131 3.10 -10.20 -8.64
CA GLN A 131 3.88 -8.97 -8.52
C GLN A 131 4.03 -8.53 -7.05
N GLN A 132 2.94 -8.59 -6.25
CA GLN A 132 3.01 -8.28 -4.82
C GLN A 132 3.97 -9.23 -4.08
N LEU A 133 3.90 -10.53 -4.35
CA LEU A 133 4.81 -11.51 -3.77
C LEU A 133 6.27 -11.19 -4.11
N PHE A 134 6.55 -10.79 -5.35
CA PHE A 134 7.88 -10.36 -5.76
C PHE A 134 8.34 -9.13 -4.97
N VAL A 135 7.50 -8.08 -4.85
CA VAL A 135 7.82 -6.85 -4.10
C VAL A 135 8.10 -7.15 -2.62
N TYR A 136 7.26 -7.98 -1.97
CA TYR A 136 7.48 -8.37 -0.57
C TYR A 136 8.77 -9.19 -0.40
N LYS A 137 9.05 -10.11 -1.32
CA LYS A 137 10.29 -10.90 -1.33
C LYS A 137 11.51 -9.99 -1.48
N GLN A 138 11.48 -9.07 -2.43
CA GLN A 138 12.55 -8.11 -2.67
C GLN A 138 12.83 -7.28 -1.42
N ARG A 139 11.79 -6.71 -0.81
CA ARG A 139 11.91 -5.93 0.42
C ARG A 139 12.51 -6.76 1.56
N SER A 140 12.07 -8.01 1.72
CA SER A 140 12.63 -8.92 2.73
C SER A 140 14.14 -9.12 2.54
N VAL A 141 14.60 -9.29 1.30
CA VAL A 141 16.03 -9.40 0.98
C VAL A 141 16.76 -8.09 1.28
N GLU A 142 16.20 -6.95 0.93
CA GLU A 142 16.82 -5.63 1.14
C GLU A 142 17.06 -5.29 2.61
N ILE A 143 16.20 -5.75 3.51
CA ILE A 143 16.39 -5.57 4.95
C ILE A 143 17.72 -6.19 5.41
N PHE A 144 18.14 -7.31 4.84
CA PHE A 144 19.36 -8.02 5.21
C PHE A 144 20.60 -7.61 4.38
N THR A 145 20.40 -7.13 3.16
CA THR A 145 21.50 -6.92 2.21
C THR A 145 21.86 -5.45 2.00
N LEU A 146 20.95 -4.52 2.27
CA LEU A 146 21.18 -3.10 2.04
C LEU A 146 21.37 -2.32 3.35
N SER A 147 22.26 -1.31 3.31
CA SER A 147 22.38 -0.35 4.40
C SER A 147 21.09 0.46 4.56
N ALA A 148 20.84 0.96 5.77
CA ALA A 148 19.70 1.84 6.04
C ALA A 148 19.63 3.06 5.10
N THR A 149 20.78 3.64 4.77
CA THR A 149 20.88 4.75 3.82
C THR A 149 20.39 4.35 2.42
N LYS A 150 20.77 3.16 1.92
CA LYS A 150 20.30 2.67 0.63
C LYS A 150 18.80 2.41 0.65
N ARG A 151 18.29 1.77 1.71
CA ARG A 151 16.83 1.55 1.85
C ARG A 151 16.04 2.85 1.89
N TYR A 152 16.57 3.89 2.56
CA TYR A 152 15.96 5.23 2.56
C TYR A 152 15.96 5.87 1.17
N LEU A 153 17.04 5.76 0.41
CA LEU A 153 17.12 6.27 -0.96
C LEU A 153 16.16 5.55 -1.89
N HIS A 154 16.01 4.23 -1.78
CA HIS A 154 15.01 3.46 -2.53
C HIS A 154 13.58 3.94 -2.20
N LEU A 155 13.27 4.15 -0.91
CA LEU A 155 11.96 4.67 -0.52
C LEU A 155 11.71 6.08 -1.08
N LEU A 156 12.72 6.95 -1.06
CA LEU A 156 12.64 8.29 -1.63
C LEU A 156 12.38 8.27 -3.13
N GLU A 157 13.00 7.33 -3.85
CA GLU A 157 12.84 7.17 -5.29
C GLU A 157 11.48 6.58 -5.66
N GLN A 158 11.06 5.51 -4.96
CA GLN A 158 9.83 4.78 -5.28
C GLN A 158 8.57 5.45 -4.76
N LYS A 159 8.61 6.05 -3.55
CA LYS A 159 7.46 6.64 -2.86
C LYS A 159 7.81 8.00 -2.24
N PRO A 160 8.12 9.04 -3.04
CA PRO A 160 8.52 10.34 -2.52
C PRO A 160 7.45 10.98 -1.61
N GLN A 161 6.17 10.68 -1.81
CA GLN A 161 5.06 11.16 -0.97
C GLN A 161 5.21 10.69 0.48
N VAL A 162 5.76 9.49 0.72
CA VAL A 162 6.02 8.99 2.07
C VAL A 162 7.00 9.91 2.81
N ILE A 163 8.07 10.32 2.13
CA ILE A 163 9.09 11.20 2.72
C ILE A 163 8.53 12.60 3.01
N GLN A 164 7.56 13.04 2.21
CA GLN A 164 6.94 14.35 2.34
C GLN A 164 5.89 14.41 3.45
N PHE A 165 5.06 13.38 3.60
CA PHE A 165 3.85 13.44 4.43
C PHE A 165 3.88 12.54 5.66
N ALA A 166 4.65 11.43 5.66
CA ALA A 166 4.67 10.52 6.79
C ALA A 166 5.56 11.05 7.93
N PRO A 167 5.15 10.89 9.20
CA PRO A 167 5.99 11.18 10.37
C PRO A 167 7.31 10.39 10.34
N LEU A 168 8.39 11.04 10.79
CA LEU A 168 9.73 10.44 10.80
C LEU A 168 9.76 9.07 11.51
N LYS A 169 9.04 8.94 12.63
CA LYS A 169 8.93 7.69 13.41
C LYS A 169 8.36 6.55 12.57
N GLN A 170 7.34 6.82 11.75
CA GLN A 170 6.73 5.81 10.88
C GLN A 170 7.68 5.39 9.76
N ILE A 171 8.42 6.34 9.18
CA ILE A 171 9.45 6.04 8.16
C ILE A 171 10.58 5.23 8.79
N ALA A 172 11.04 5.60 9.98
CA ALA A 172 12.11 4.89 10.68
C ALA A 172 11.71 3.43 10.98
N SER A 173 10.51 3.20 11.51
CA SER A 173 10.00 1.86 11.78
C SER A 173 9.87 1.02 10.49
N TYR A 174 9.40 1.63 9.39
CA TYR A 174 9.33 0.97 8.09
C TYR A 174 10.70 0.53 7.56
N LEU A 175 11.73 1.37 7.79
CA LEU A 175 13.11 1.09 7.39
C LEU A 175 13.86 0.18 8.37
N GLY A 176 13.26 -0.21 9.50
CA GLY A 176 13.89 -1.03 10.52
C GLY A 176 15.05 -0.31 11.23
N VAL A 177 14.91 0.99 11.46
CA VAL A 177 15.91 1.82 12.16
C VAL A 177 15.24 2.70 13.22
N THR A 178 16.06 3.30 14.12
CA THR A 178 15.57 4.30 15.07
C THR A 178 15.39 5.67 14.42
N ASP A 179 14.54 6.51 15.02
CA ASP A 179 14.31 7.89 14.60
C ASP A 179 15.62 8.70 14.56
N THR A 180 16.49 8.49 15.55
CA THR A 180 17.81 9.12 15.63
C THR A 180 18.71 8.70 14.47
N SER A 181 18.71 7.41 14.13
CA SER A 181 19.48 6.88 12.99
C SER A 181 18.99 7.47 11.67
N LEU A 182 17.66 7.53 11.48
CA LEU A 182 17.08 8.12 10.27
C LEU A 182 17.37 9.64 10.16
N SER A 183 17.28 10.37 11.27
CA SER A 183 17.63 11.79 11.32
C SER A 183 19.08 12.04 10.90
N ARG A 184 20.01 11.17 11.34
CA ARG A 184 21.43 11.24 10.94
C ARG A 184 21.61 10.96 9.45
N ILE A 185 20.98 9.91 8.92
CA ILE A 185 21.02 9.57 7.49
C ILE A 185 20.56 10.78 6.65
N ARG A 186 19.44 11.39 7.00
CA ARG A 186 18.90 12.57 6.28
C ARG A 186 19.89 13.74 6.31
N LYS A 187 20.50 14.02 7.46
CA LYS A 187 21.49 15.08 7.61
C LYS A 187 22.74 14.84 6.76
N GLU A 188 23.26 13.61 6.75
CA GLU A 188 24.43 13.22 5.95
C GLU A 188 24.17 13.38 4.44
N LEU A 189 22.99 12.98 3.96
CA LEU A 189 22.60 13.10 2.55
C LEU A 189 22.49 14.57 2.10
N VAL A 190 22.02 15.46 2.98
CA VAL A 190 21.96 16.92 2.69
C VAL A 190 23.36 17.53 2.70
N SER A 191 24.24 17.10 3.62
CA SER A 191 25.60 17.65 3.77
C SER A 191 26.58 17.18 2.69
N HIS A 192 26.31 16.01 2.08
CA HIS A 192 27.14 15.42 1.04
C HIS A 192 26.28 15.01 -0.16
N PRO A 193 25.73 15.97 -0.93
CA PRO A 193 25.03 15.62 -2.16
C PRO A 193 26.03 14.91 -3.07
N LYS A 194 25.73 13.62 -3.42
CA LYS A 194 26.56 12.88 -4.37
C LYS A 194 26.69 13.73 -5.63
N LYS A 195 27.95 14.14 -5.95
CA LYS A 195 28.28 14.60 -7.30
C LYS A 195 28.07 13.38 -8.22
N ASN A 196 27.04 13.46 -9.05
CA ASN A 196 26.92 12.58 -10.22
C ASN A 196 28.05 12.86 -11.20
#